data_b656df4507d798798e5f74ac69be2620
#
_entry.id   b656df4507d798798e5f74ac69be2620
#
_cell.length_a   1.000
_cell.length_b   1.000
_cell.length_c   1.000
_cell.angle_alpha   90.00
_cell.angle_beta   90.00
_cell.angle_gamma   90.00
#
_symmetry.space_group_name_H-M   'P 1'
#
loop_
_entity.id
_entity.type
_entity.pdbx_description
1 polymer ?
#
loop_
_entity_poly.entity_id
_entity_poly.type
_entity_poly.pdbx_seq_one_letter_code
_entity_poly.pdbx_strand_id
1 'polypeptide(L)'
;AERQAYEQQLLLKQRIRPSPFNRSGSNQTLKEEEGNEAIDLTDKKHPPRSVITNSVITSSGSSSITDDEDAKMRDQEYLQHQRDILIQNSLQHHMQTSNSDELSQYHRNLVRPLSRTLSSPLVVSSQLQPSHLSSNQQDTSQNENLPPPVNLSIASKSPELVGLKSTTGLAFDNLMLKHACICGDNSSHPEHSGRLQSVWARLVETGLAARCDRLRSRKATQEELQVVHTEAHSMLFGASQINRQKLEASRVSFVRLQCGGVGVDLDTTWNEHHTAAAARMAAGCVIDLAFKVARGDIRNGFAVVRPPGHHAEPNSAMGFCFFNSIAIAARLLKQKLPEYRRILIVDWDVHHGNGTQQIFYDDPDILYLSLHRHDDGNFFPGTGGPTECGVGIGIGFNVNIPWSGGLTPPLGDAEYLAAFRTIVLPIGRDFAPDIVLVSAGFDAAAGHPAPLGGYIVSPACFGHLTRQLMQLANGK
;
A
#
# COMPACT_ATOMS: atom_id res chain seq x y z
N ALA A 1 -3.51 19.86 -9.36
CA ALA A 1 -2.88 18.87 -10.24
C ALA A 1 -3.32 17.46 -9.85
N GLU A 2 -3.23 17.08 -8.58
CA GLU A 2 -3.56 15.73 -8.08
C GLU A 2 -5.05 15.39 -8.18
N ARG A 3 -5.94 16.36 -7.92
CA ARG A 3 -7.38 16.19 -8.11
C ARG A 3 -7.74 15.92 -9.56
N GLN A 4 -7.07 16.57 -10.50
CA GLN A 4 -7.27 16.34 -11.93
C GLN A 4 -6.75 14.97 -12.39
N ALA A 5 -5.61 14.52 -11.85
CA ALA A 5 -5.07 13.19 -12.10
C ALA A 5 -5.99 12.10 -11.57
N TYR A 6 -6.54 12.30 -10.38
CA TYR A 6 -7.50 11.40 -9.75
C TYR A 6 -8.82 11.33 -10.54
N GLU A 7 -9.38 12.47 -10.94
CA GLU A 7 -10.61 12.53 -11.76
C GLU A 7 -10.41 11.85 -13.13
N GLN A 8 -9.24 11.96 -13.74
CA GLN A 8 -8.93 11.27 -14.99
C GLN A 8 -8.78 9.75 -14.81
N GLN A 9 -8.19 9.28 -13.71
CA GLN A 9 -8.13 7.84 -13.40
C GLN A 9 -9.52 7.26 -13.13
N LEU A 10 -10.38 8.01 -12.47
CA LEU A 10 -11.77 7.58 -12.20
C LEU A 10 -12.57 7.45 -13.51
N LEU A 11 -12.40 8.39 -14.43
CA LEU A 11 -13.03 8.37 -15.75
C LEU A 11 -12.54 7.22 -16.63
N LEU A 12 -11.24 6.91 -16.58
CA LEU A 12 -10.67 5.75 -17.28
C LEU A 12 -11.23 4.42 -16.73
N LYS A 13 -11.34 4.29 -15.40
CA LYS A 13 -11.91 3.08 -14.78
C LYS A 13 -13.40 2.90 -15.05
N GLN A 14 -14.19 3.96 -15.15
CA GLN A 14 -15.60 3.89 -15.52
C GLN A 14 -15.81 3.41 -16.97
N ARG A 15 -14.88 3.67 -17.88
CA ARG A 15 -14.92 3.17 -19.26
C ARG A 15 -14.60 1.67 -19.41
N ILE A 16 -13.90 1.08 -18.46
CA ILE A 16 -13.50 -0.35 -18.50
C ILE A 16 -14.60 -1.27 -17.93
N ARG A 17 -15.66 -0.74 -17.32
CA ARG A 17 -16.80 -1.56 -16.85
C ARG A 17 -17.65 -1.99 -18.05
N PRO A 18 -17.87 -3.29 -18.28
CA PRO A 18 -18.82 -3.74 -19.29
C PRO A 18 -20.22 -3.23 -18.93
N SER A 19 -20.91 -2.65 -19.89
CA SER A 19 -22.30 -2.22 -19.76
C SER A 19 -23.17 -3.37 -19.29
N PRO A 20 -24.09 -3.16 -18.33
CA PRO A 20 -25.07 -4.18 -17.99
C PRO A 20 -25.99 -4.40 -19.20
N PHE A 21 -26.05 -5.60 -19.68
CA PHE A 21 -26.98 -6.05 -20.72
C PHE A 21 -28.42 -5.75 -20.28
N ASN A 22 -29.08 -4.86 -21.01
CA ASN A 22 -30.54 -4.65 -20.94
C ASN A 22 -31.24 -5.92 -21.37
N ARG A 23 -31.84 -6.67 -20.45
CA ARG A 23 -32.89 -7.64 -20.73
C ARG A 23 -34.23 -6.93 -20.65
N SER A 24 -34.75 -6.54 -21.78
CA SER A 24 -36.17 -6.21 -21.92
C SER A 24 -36.95 -7.54 -21.88
N GLY A 25 -37.78 -7.69 -20.87
CA GLY A 25 -38.69 -8.79 -20.75
C GLY A 25 -39.90 -8.64 -21.67
N SER A 26 -40.31 -9.73 -22.32
CA SER A 26 -41.67 -9.92 -22.75
C SER A 26 -42.17 -11.24 -22.14
N ASN A 27 -43.14 -11.11 -21.25
CA ASN A 27 -43.94 -12.20 -20.73
C ASN A 27 -44.72 -12.90 -21.88
N GLN A 28 -44.56 -14.20 -22.02
CA GLN A 28 -45.65 -15.06 -22.49
C GLN A 28 -45.59 -16.39 -21.74
N THR A 29 -46.68 -16.63 -21.02
CA THR A 29 -47.11 -17.88 -20.41
C THR A 29 -47.43 -18.90 -21.46
N LEU A 30 -46.98 -20.15 -21.32
CA LEU A 30 -47.69 -21.38 -21.75
C LEU A 30 -47.08 -22.63 -21.08
N LYS A 31 -47.92 -23.25 -20.30
CA LYS A 31 -48.23 -24.66 -19.98
C LYS A 31 -47.15 -25.75 -20.05
N GLU A 32 -47.21 -26.53 -18.97
CA GLU A 32 -46.67 -27.86 -18.71
C GLU A 32 -47.02 -28.89 -19.76
N GLU A 33 -46.13 -29.81 -20.10
CA GLU A 33 -46.42 -31.23 -20.32
C GLU A 33 -45.17 -32.08 -20.03
N GLU A 34 -45.40 -33.12 -19.25
CA GLU A 34 -44.45 -34.17 -18.85
C GLU A 34 -44.17 -35.14 -20.04
N GLY A 35 -42.98 -35.75 -20.03
CA GLY A 35 -42.66 -36.87 -20.91
C GLY A 35 -41.27 -37.44 -20.64
N ASN A 36 -41.24 -38.49 -19.84
CA ASN A 36 -40.12 -39.42 -19.68
C ASN A 36 -39.72 -40.06 -21.01
N GLU A 37 -38.41 -40.29 -21.21
CA GLU A 37 -37.86 -41.61 -21.54
C GLU A 37 -36.34 -41.59 -21.63
N ALA A 38 -35.74 -42.57 -20.98
CA ALA A 38 -34.33 -42.95 -21.05
C ALA A 38 -34.08 -43.93 -22.21
N ILE A 39 -32.85 -44.06 -22.69
CA ILE A 39 -32.09 -45.21 -23.27
C ILE A 39 -30.84 -44.66 -23.94
N ASP A 40 -29.67 -44.91 -23.52
CA ASP A 40 -28.68 -46.00 -23.49
C ASP A 40 -27.73 -46.05 -24.71
N LEU A 41 -26.45 -45.96 -24.41
CA LEU A 41 -25.24 -46.65 -24.91
C LEU A 41 -24.76 -46.58 -26.35
N THR A 42 -23.46 -46.19 -26.44
CA THR A 42 -22.37 -46.76 -27.27
C THR A 42 -22.30 -46.42 -28.77
N ASP A 43 -21.26 -45.87 -29.30
CA ASP A 43 -20.01 -46.50 -29.72
C ASP A 43 -19.05 -45.54 -30.51
N LYS A 44 -17.81 -45.87 -30.46
CA LYS A 44 -16.59 -45.32 -31.06
C LYS A 44 -16.63 -45.09 -32.58
N LYS A 45 -15.88 -44.10 -33.11
CA LYS A 45 -14.72 -44.27 -34.04
C LYS A 45 -14.22 -42.96 -34.65
N HIS A 46 -12.91 -42.76 -34.61
CA HIS A 46 -12.08 -41.84 -35.41
C HIS A 46 -11.73 -42.45 -36.78
N PRO A 47 -10.90 -41.78 -37.62
CA PRO A 47 -11.13 -40.65 -38.54
C PRO A 47 -10.97 -41.09 -40.03
N PRO A 48 -10.85 -40.21 -41.03
CA PRO A 48 -9.53 -39.88 -41.55
C PRO A 48 -9.34 -38.50 -42.24
N ARG A 49 -8.04 -38.21 -42.42
CA ARG A 49 -7.41 -37.14 -43.21
C ARG A 49 -7.74 -37.19 -44.72
N SER A 50 -7.70 -36.01 -45.38
CA SER A 50 -7.05 -35.73 -46.68
C SER A 50 -7.35 -34.28 -47.09
N VAL A 51 -6.41 -33.54 -47.42
CA VAL A 51 -5.54 -33.24 -48.59
C VAL A 51 -6.01 -31.95 -49.33
N ILE A 52 -5.04 -31.14 -49.53
CA ILE A 52 -4.82 -29.86 -50.20
C ILE A 52 -5.45 -29.79 -51.61
N THR A 53 -6.02 -28.64 -51.99
CA THR A 53 -5.81 -28.04 -53.30
C THR A 53 -5.92 -26.52 -53.29
N ASN A 54 -4.91 -25.86 -53.86
CA ASN A 54 -4.84 -24.44 -54.21
C ASN A 54 -5.87 -24.07 -55.29
N SER A 55 -6.48 -22.90 -55.12
CA SER A 55 -6.83 -22.09 -56.31
C SER A 55 -6.79 -20.62 -55.97
N VAL A 56 -5.97 -19.92 -56.74
CA VAL A 56 -5.81 -18.48 -56.80
C VAL A 56 -7.01 -17.88 -57.51
N ILE A 57 -7.66 -16.91 -56.89
CA ILE A 57 -8.44 -15.87 -57.61
C ILE A 57 -8.18 -14.50 -56.97
N THR A 58 -7.62 -13.64 -57.77
CA THR A 58 -7.43 -12.21 -57.54
C THR A 58 -8.76 -11.47 -57.64
N SER A 59 -9.09 -10.66 -56.64
CA SER A 59 -9.83 -9.40 -56.88
C SER A 59 -9.65 -8.44 -55.69
N SER A 60 -9.22 -7.26 -56.05
CA SER A 60 -9.12 -5.99 -55.38
C SER A 60 -10.27 -5.66 -54.41
N GLY A 61 -9.89 -5.17 -53.20
CA GLY A 61 -10.80 -4.57 -52.23
C GLY A 61 -10.02 -3.87 -51.13
N SER A 62 -9.51 -2.69 -51.41
CA SER A 62 -8.96 -1.75 -50.44
C SER A 62 -10.09 -1.07 -49.69
N SER A 63 -10.39 -1.44 -48.44
CA SER A 63 -11.07 -0.59 -47.46
C SER A 63 -11.19 -1.30 -46.11
N SER A 64 -10.20 -1.19 -45.23
CA SER A 64 -10.35 -1.51 -43.81
C SER A 64 -9.25 -0.91 -42.88
N ILE A 65 -8.37 -0.06 -43.42
CA ILE A 65 -7.33 0.61 -42.59
C ILE A 65 -7.76 2.03 -42.19
N THR A 66 -8.63 2.69 -42.96
CA THR A 66 -9.08 4.07 -42.70
C THR A 66 -10.13 4.18 -41.60
N ASP A 67 -10.95 3.18 -41.36
CA ASP A 67 -12.03 3.24 -40.38
C ASP A 67 -11.54 3.16 -38.92
N ASP A 68 -10.39 2.53 -38.67
CA ASP A 68 -9.81 2.40 -37.34
C ASP A 68 -8.97 3.65 -36.95
N GLU A 69 -8.38 4.32 -37.90
CA GLU A 69 -7.67 5.59 -37.66
C GLU A 69 -8.67 6.75 -37.52
N ASP A 70 -9.76 6.77 -38.27
CA ASP A 70 -10.84 7.74 -38.10
C ASP A 70 -11.63 7.55 -36.80
N ALA A 71 -11.74 6.32 -36.28
CA ALA A 71 -12.30 6.06 -34.97
C ALA A 71 -11.39 6.56 -33.85
N LYS A 72 -10.08 6.33 -33.95
CA LYS A 72 -9.09 6.83 -32.99
C LYS A 72 -9.00 8.35 -32.98
N MET A 73 -9.12 9.00 -34.13
CA MET A 73 -9.11 10.45 -34.24
C MET A 73 -10.37 11.05 -33.59
N ARG A 74 -11.55 10.49 -33.83
CA ARG A 74 -12.82 10.90 -33.18
C ARG A 74 -12.78 10.73 -31.67
N ASP A 75 -12.16 9.67 -31.18
CA ASP A 75 -11.96 9.43 -29.73
C ASP A 75 -10.99 10.45 -29.12
N GLN A 76 -9.95 10.85 -29.83
CA GLN A 76 -9.04 11.91 -29.38
C GLN A 76 -9.72 13.30 -29.39
N GLU A 77 -10.48 13.63 -30.39
CA GLU A 77 -11.24 14.88 -30.42
C GLU A 77 -12.31 14.96 -29.35
N TYR A 78 -13.01 13.83 -29.07
CA TYR A 78 -13.96 13.76 -27.98
C TYR A 78 -13.29 13.93 -26.61
N LEU A 79 -12.13 13.33 -26.40
CA LEU A 79 -11.34 13.48 -25.17
C LEU A 79 -10.83 14.90 -24.98
N GLN A 80 -10.42 15.55 -26.07
CA GLN A 80 -10.00 16.95 -26.05
C GLN A 80 -11.17 17.88 -25.69
N HIS A 81 -12.34 17.66 -26.29
CA HIS A 81 -13.55 18.44 -26.01
C HIS A 81 -14.02 18.28 -24.55
N GLN A 82 -13.98 17.07 -23.99
CA GLN A 82 -14.29 16.83 -22.57
C GLN A 82 -13.30 17.55 -21.63
N ARG A 83 -12.03 17.59 -22.02
CA ARG A 83 -10.97 18.30 -21.29
C ARG A 83 -11.21 19.81 -21.27
N ASP A 84 -11.62 20.37 -22.38
CA ASP A 84 -11.89 21.81 -22.54
C ASP A 84 -13.13 22.21 -21.70
N ILE A 85 -14.17 21.40 -21.67
CA ILE A 85 -15.35 21.61 -20.80
C ILE A 85 -14.96 21.58 -19.32
N LEU A 86 -14.11 20.67 -18.89
CA LEU A 86 -13.65 20.60 -17.50
C LEU A 86 -12.81 21.81 -17.09
N ILE A 87 -11.96 22.31 -18.01
CA ILE A 87 -11.17 23.53 -17.80
C ILE A 87 -12.11 24.75 -17.71
N GLN A 88 -13.10 24.85 -18.57
CA GLN A 88 -14.07 25.94 -18.55
C GLN A 88 -14.92 25.96 -17.29
N ASN A 89 -15.37 24.79 -16.82
CA ASN A 89 -16.14 24.67 -15.58
C ASN A 89 -15.29 25.00 -14.34
N SER A 90 -14.01 24.61 -14.34
CA SER A 90 -13.06 24.98 -13.28
C SER A 90 -12.79 26.48 -13.22
N LEU A 91 -12.66 27.13 -14.37
CA LEU A 91 -12.47 28.59 -14.47
C LEU A 91 -13.73 29.33 -14.04
N GLN A 92 -14.93 28.87 -14.40
CA GLN A 92 -16.20 29.47 -13.96
C GLN A 92 -16.40 29.34 -12.45
N HIS A 93 -16.04 28.21 -11.84
CA HIS A 93 -16.10 28.00 -10.39
C HIS A 93 -15.12 28.92 -9.65
N HIS A 94 -13.93 29.16 -10.22
CA HIS A 94 -12.94 30.07 -9.65
C HIS A 94 -13.38 31.55 -9.74
N MET A 95 -14.13 31.92 -10.77
CA MET A 95 -14.65 33.31 -10.91
C MET A 95 -15.86 33.58 -10.00
N GLN A 96 -16.59 32.57 -9.55
CA GLN A 96 -17.74 32.73 -8.64
C GLN A 96 -17.37 32.73 -7.16
N THR A 97 -16.15 32.32 -6.78
CA THR A 97 -15.69 32.23 -5.38
C THR A 97 -14.69 33.31 -4.99
N SER A 98 -14.34 34.24 -5.87
CA SER A 98 -13.35 35.26 -5.57
C SER A 98 -13.98 36.49 -4.86
N ASN A 99 -14.07 36.40 -3.54
CA ASN A 99 -14.00 37.59 -2.68
C ASN A 99 -12.52 37.94 -2.50
N SER A 100 -12.12 39.13 -2.91
CA SER A 100 -10.74 39.57 -3.17
C SER A 100 -9.82 39.69 -1.95
N ASP A 101 -10.31 39.49 -0.73
CA ASP A 101 -9.52 39.72 0.48
C ASP A 101 -8.88 38.44 1.08
N GLU A 102 -9.42 37.27 0.81
CA GLU A 102 -8.79 36.01 1.26
C GLU A 102 -7.62 35.56 0.40
N LEU A 103 -7.64 35.86 -0.91
CA LEU A 103 -6.56 35.49 -1.83
C LEU A 103 -5.24 36.22 -1.51
N SER A 104 -5.30 37.44 -0.98
CA SER A 104 -4.10 38.20 -0.65
C SER A 104 -3.39 37.71 0.63
N GLN A 105 -4.12 37.06 1.54
CA GLN A 105 -3.54 36.41 2.71
C GLN A 105 -2.95 35.03 2.37
N TYR A 106 -3.57 34.32 1.45
CA TYR A 106 -3.07 32.99 0.99
C TYR A 106 -1.76 33.13 0.21
N HIS A 107 -1.63 34.13 -0.67
CA HIS A 107 -0.40 34.39 -1.41
C HIS A 107 0.77 34.89 -0.55
N ARG A 108 0.52 35.59 0.57
CA ARG A 108 1.58 36.02 1.48
C ARG A 108 2.17 34.89 2.31
N ASN A 109 1.44 33.79 2.49
CA ASN A 109 1.93 32.61 3.22
C ASN A 109 2.66 31.61 2.33
N LEU A 110 2.52 31.69 0.99
CA LEU A 110 3.19 30.77 0.04
C LEU A 110 4.56 31.23 -0.41
N VAL A 111 4.98 32.46 -0.10
CA VAL A 111 6.27 33.04 -0.52
C VAL A 111 7.23 33.23 0.66
N ARG A 112 7.14 32.42 1.71
CA ARG A 112 8.24 32.32 2.67
C ARG A 112 9.18 31.19 2.22
N PRO A 113 10.44 31.49 1.92
CA PRO A 113 11.45 30.44 1.79
C PRO A 113 11.47 29.67 3.12
N LEU A 114 11.44 28.35 3.03
CA LEU A 114 11.68 27.46 4.16
C LEU A 114 13.09 27.72 4.69
N SER A 115 13.20 28.72 5.57
CA SER A 115 14.36 28.84 6.43
C SER A 115 14.36 27.61 7.33
N ARG A 116 15.50 26.92 7.37
CA ARG A 116 15.82 25.81 8.25
C ARG A 116 15.15 26.03 9.61
N THR A 117 14.19 25.21 9.96
CA THR A 117 13.74 25.09 11.35
C THR A 117 14.89 24.45 12.11
N LEU A 118 15.65 25.28 12.81
CA LEU A 118 16.56 24.87 13.82
C LEU A 118 15.74 24.31 14.99
N SER A 119 15.53 23.02 15.01
CA SER A 119 15.17 22.28 16.21
C SER A 119 16.45 21.82 16.88
N SER A 120 17.19 22.76 17.44
CA SER A 120 18.21 22.48 18.47
C SER A 120 17.53 22.60 19.82
N PRO A 121 17.62 21.61 20.71
CA PRO A 121 17.24 21.81 22.09
C PRO A 121 18.18 22.79 22.73
N LEU A 122 17.60 23.82 23.36
CA LEU A 122 18.32 24.75 24.22
C LEU A 122 19.01 23.97 25.35
N VAL A 123 20.34 23.89 25.28
CA VAL A 123 21.15 23.49 26.42
C VAL A 123 21.22 24.72 27.32
N VAL A 124 20.44 24.71 28.38
CA VAL A 124 20.60 25.66 29.47
C VAL A 124 21.76 25.17 30.31
N SER A 125 22.92 25.73 30.08
CA SER A 125 24.06 25.63 30.97
C SER A 125 23.87 26.64 32.11
N SER A 126 23.34 26.19 33.25
CA SER A 126 23.44 26.92 34.50
C SER A 126 24.78 26.63 35.15
N GLN A 127 25.74 27.53 34.96
CA GLN A 127 26.87 27.65 35.87
C GLN A 127 26.39 28.27 37.16
N LEU A 128 26.46 27.53 38.25
CA LEU A 128 26.45 28.06 39.61
C LEU A 128 27.69 27.55 40.30
N GLN A 129 28.54 28.51 40.67
CA GLN A 129 29.72 28.34 41.53
C GLN A 129 29.29 28.07 42.97
N PRO A 130 30.13 27.38 43.77
CA PRO A 130 29.82 27.05 45.14
C PRO A 130 30.20 28.17 46.10
N SER A 131 29.30 28.57 47.00
CA SER A 131 29.63 29.35 48.17
C SER A 131 29.47 28.50 49.42
N HIS A 132 30.55 28.39 50.17
CA HIS A 132 30.68 27.87 51.53
C HIS A 132 29.72 28.59 52.49
N LEU A 133 29.11 27.88 53.44
CA LEU A 133 29.12 28.26 54.85
C LEU A 133 28.51 27.17 55.75
N SER A 134 29.21 26.95 56.82
CA SER A 134 29.19 26.11 57.99
C SER A 134 27.89 25.88 58.74
N SER A 135 27.83 24.66 59.27
CA SER A 135 27.47 24.23 60.65
C SER A 135 26.26 24.82 61.35
N ASN A 136 25.33 23.96 61.76
CA ASN A 136 25.19 23.60 63.20
C ASN A 136 24.17 22.48 63.43
N GLN A 137 24.53 21.67 64.41
CA GLN A 137 23.78 20.58 65.02
C GLN A 137 22.50 21.07 65.69
N GLN A 138 21.48 20.22 65.72
CA GLN A 138 20.95 19.73 67.01
C GLN A 138 19.86 18.67 66.81
N ASP A 139 19.97 17.66 67.64
CA ASP A 139 19.12 16.52 67.90
C ASP A 139 17.63 16.83 68.06
N THR A 140 16.77 15.89 67.67
CA THR A 140 15.83 15.28 68.61
C THR A 140 15.26 14.00 68.01
N SER A 141 15.42 12.96 68.81
CA SER A 141 14.84 11.60 68.69
C SER A 141 13.31 11.60 68.72
N GLN A 142 12.69 10.73 67.91
CA GLN A 142 11.60 9.89 68.41
C GLN A 142 11.44 8.65 67.53
N ASN A 143 11.40 7.55 68.24
CA ASN A 143 11.15 6.15 67.86
C ASN A 143 9.77 5.98 67.25
N GLU A 144 9.68 5.23 66.13
CA GLU A 144 8.52 4.32 65.95
C GLU A 144 8.94 3.10 65.14
N ASN A 145 8.60 1.93 65.68
CA ASN A 145 8.90 0.59 65.24
C ASN A 145 8.22 0.24 63.91
N LEU A 146 9.01 -0.13 62.92
CA LEU A 146 8.57 -0.88 61.75
C LEU A 146 9.23 -2.26 61.78
N PRO A 147 8.47 -3.34 61.50
CA PRO A 147 9.06 -4.68 61.49
C PRO A 147 9.96 -4.89 60.26
N PRO A 148 10.95 -5.82 60.35
CA PRO A 148 11.93 -6.01 59.29
C PRO A 148 11.32 -6.61 58.03
N PRO A 149 11.88 -6.32 56.82
CA PRO A 149 11.37 -6.87 55.58
C PRO A 149 11.63 -8.39 55.53
N VAL A 150 10.55 -9.13 55.26
CA VAL A 150 10.59 -10.59 55.06
C VAL A 150 11.31 -10.87 53.73
N ASN A 151 12.43 -11.55 53.87
CA ASN A 151 13.23 -12.00 52.71
C ASN A 151 12.58 -13.25 52.12
N LEU A 152 11.75 -13.08 51.08
CA LEU A 152 11.18 -14.17 50.28
C LEU A 152 12.10 -14.47 49.09
N SER A 153 13.21 -15.09 49.36
CA SER A 153 13.99 -15.76 48.32
C SER A 153 13.38 -17.14 48.01
N ILE A 154 12.36 -17.16 47.18
CA ILE A 154 11.93 -18.37 46.50
C ILE A 154 12.72 -18.48 45.21
N ALA A 155 13.81 -19.22 45.22
CA ALA A 155 14.51 -19.67 44.04
C ALA A 155 13.65 -20.71 43.30
N SER A 156 12.74 -20.26 42.45
CA SER A 156 12.17 -21.10 41.40
C SER A 156 13.11 -21.06 40.21
N LYS A 157 13.93 -22.09 40.04
CA LYS A 157 14.60 -22.36 38.76
C LYS A 157 13.53 -22.61 37.71
N SER A 158 13.18 -21.57 36.95
CA SER A 158 12.52 -21.72 35.67
C SER A 158 13.49 -22.43 34.71
N PRO A 159 13.02 -23.38 33.88
CA PRO A 159 13.88 -23.97 32.89
C PRO A 159 14.36 -22.86 31.94
N GLU A 160 15.68 -22.77 31.76
CA GLU A 160 16.31 -21.90 30.77
C GLU A 160 15.71 -22.22 29.42
N LEU A 161 14.79 -21.39 28.96
CA LEU A 161 14.44 -21.25 27.56
C LEU A 161 15.69 -20.75 26.83
N VAL A 162 16.35 -21.64 26.12
CA VAL A 162 17.47 -21.38 25.24
C VAL A 162 17.11 -20.16 24.38
N GLY A 163 17.82 -19.06 24.59
CA GLY A 163 17.63 -17.71 24.16
C GLY A 163 17.09 -17.50 22.74
N LEU A 164 15.80 -17.31 22.61
CA LEU A 164 15.26 -16.48 21.53
C LEU A 164 15.75 -15.07 21.77
N LYS A 165 16.63 -14.58 20.89
CA LYS A 165 17.00 -13.17 20.86
C LYS A 165 15.72 -12.36 20.70
N SER A 166 15.33 -11.64 21.74
CA SER A 166 14.13 -10.79 21.76
C SER A 166 14.36 -9.47 21.04
N THR A 167 14.93 -9.50 19.82
CA THR A 167 15.32 -8.32 19.07
C THR A 167 14.34 -8.00 17.95
N THR A 168 14.20 -6.70 17.66
CA THR A 168 13.46 -6.19 16.50
C THR A 168 14.43 -6.08 15.32
N GLY A 169 14.05 -6.67 14.18
CA GLY A 169 14.81 -6.52 12.94
C GLY A 169 14.50 -5.20 12.24
N LEU A 170 15.51 -4.59 11.62
CA LEU A 170 15.37 -3.36 10.86
C LEU A 170 16.01 -3.49 9.48
N ALA A 171 15.21 -3.35 8.42
CA ALA A 171 15.67 -3.42 7.03
C ALA A 171 15.57 -2.04 6.35
N PHE A 172 16.65 -1.63 5.69
CA PHE A 172 16.74 -0.39 4.92
C PHE A 172 17.95 -0.45 3.99
N ASP A 173 17.85 0.13 2.79
CA ASP A 173 18.98 0.26 1.87
C ASP A 173 18.96 1.60 1.12
N ASN A 174 20.13 2.22 0.99
CA ASN A 174 20.30 3.50 0.29
C ASN A 174 19.97 3.42 -1.21
N LEU A 175 19.95 2.22 -1.81
CA LEU A 175 19.59 2.05 -3.21
C LEU A 175 18.16 2.55 -3.48
N MET A 176 17.27 2.41 -2.51
CA MET A 176 15.89 2.88 -2.60
C MET A 176 15.76 4.40 -2.69
N LEU A 177 16.76 5.15 -2.21
CA LEU A 177 16.81 6.61 -2.33
C LEU A 177 17.03 7.07 -3.77
N LYS A 178 17.56 6.21 -4.64
CA LYS A 178 17.81 6.51 -6.04
C LYS A 178 16.54 6.49 -6.91
N HIS A 179 15.45 5.89 -6.42
CA HIS A 179 14.16 5.99 -7.07
C HIS A 179 13.62 7.42 -6.90
N ALA A 180 13.82 8.24 -7.90
CA ALA A 180 13.42 9.65 -7.93
C ALA A 180 13.15 10.09 -9.37
N CYS A 181 12.27 11.05 -9.55
CA CYS A 181 12.01 11.65 -10.84
C CYS A 181 13.27 12.30 -11.41
N ILE A 182 13.47 12.22 -12.72
CA ILE A 182 14.57 12.88 -13.42
C ILE A 182 14.48 14.41 -13.38
N CYS A 183 13.30 14.98 -13.06
CA CYS A 183 13.12 16.42 -12.92
C CYS A 183 13.92 17.02 -11.75
N GLY A 184 14.24 16.22 -10.72
CA GLY A 184 14.98 16.64 -9.53
C GLY A 184 14.19 17.49 -8.53
N ASP A 185 12.93 17.80 -8.83
CA ASP A 185 12.06 18.61 -7.96
C ASP A 185 11.20 17.74 -7.06
N ASN A 186 11.62 17.59 -5.81
CA ASN A 186 10.87 16.81 -4.83
C ASN A 186 9.52 17.45 -4.41
N SER A 187 9.33 18.76 -4.65
CA SER A 187 8.08 19.43 -4.27
C SER A 187 6.91 19.04 -5.16
N SER A 188 7.21 18.59 -6.38
CA SER A 188 6.23 18.10 -7.37
C SER A 188 5.84 16.63 -7.16
N HIS A 189 6.51 15.93 -6.23
CA HIS A 189 6.34 14.49 -6.04
C HIS A 189 6.06 14.15 -4.58
N PRO A 190 4.82 13.77 -4.21
CA PRO A 190 4.48 13.45 -2.81
C PRO A 190 5.25 12.23 -2.30
N GLU A 191 5.52 11.23 -3.15
CA GLU A 191 6.34 10.05 -2.83
C GLU A 191 7.78 10.25 -3.32
N HIS A 192 8.58 11.07 -2.62
CA HIS A 192 9.99 11.34 -2.95
C HIS A 192 10.96 10.69 -1.95
N SER A 193 12.22 10.53 -2.37
CA SER A 193 13.26 9.85 -1.57
C SER A 193 13.55 10.49 -0.21
N GLY A 194 13.31 11.79 -0.06
CA GLY A 194 13.48 12.51 1.20
C GLY A 194 12.61 11.99 2.34
N ARG A 195 11.44 11.41 2.05
CA ARG A 195 10.58 10.78 3.07
C ARG A 195 11.32 9.62 3.75
N LEU A 196 11.84 8.68 2.98
CA LEU A 196 12.59 7.53 3.48
C LEU A 196 13.85 7.96 4.21
N GLN A 197 14.58 8.95 3.66
CA GLN A 197 15.78 9.50 4.26
C GLN A 197 15.51 10.13 5.63
N SER A 198 14.42 10.88 5.78
CA SER A 198 13.98 11.49 7.03
C SER A 198 13.62 10.46 8.09
N VAL A 199 12.88 9.41 7.71
CA VAL A 199 12.53 8.31 8.63
C VAL A 199 13.80 7.61 9.11
N TRP A 200 14.71 7.28 8.20
CA TRP A 200 15.97 6.63 8.56
C TRP A 200 16.84 7.49 9.46
N ALA A 201 17.01 8.77 9.13
CA ALA A 201 17.75 9.72 9.95
C ALA A 201 17.15 9.79 11.37
N ARG A 202 15.82 9.86 11.48
CA ARG A 202 15.16 9.94 12.79
C ARG A 202 15.36 8.67 13.63
N LEU A 203 15.34 7.50 13.03
CA LEU A 203 15.63 6.24 13.72
C LEU A 203 17.08 6.20 14.26
N VAL A 204 18.03 6.76 13.50
CA VAL A 204 19.44 6.87 13.93
C VAL A 204 19.60 7.92 15.04
N GLU A 205 19.06 9.12 14.88
CA GLU A 205 19.14 10.23 15.86
C GLU A 205 18.55 9.86 17.22
N THR A 206 17.43 9.10 17.22
CA THR A 206 16.78 8.64 18.45
C THR A 206 17.45 7.41 19.07
N GLY A 207 18.49 6.87 18.44
CA GLY A 207 19.17 5.65 18.88
C GLY A 207 18.36 4.36 18.69
N LEU A 208 17.19 4.43 18.04
CA LEU A 208 16.36 3.26 17.79
C LEU A 208 17.04 2.29 16.83
N ALA A 209 17.70 2.80 15.79
CA ALA A 209 18.42 1.96 14.83
C ALA A 209 19.53 1.13 15.49
N ALA A 210 20.22 1.67 16.50
CA ALA A 210 21.25 0.95 17.24
C ALA A 210 20.71 -0.13 18.20
N ARG A 211 19.40 -0.09 18.51
CA ARG A 211 18.72 -1.04 19.37
C ARG A 211 18.08 -2.19 18.60
N CYS A 212 18.14 -2.15 17.27
CA CYS A 212 17.56 -3.13 16.37
C CYS A 212 18.65 -3.96 15.68
N ASP A 213 18.34 -5.20 15.34
CA ASP A 213 19.20 -6.01 14.49
C ASP A 213 19.11 -5.53 13.04
N ARG A 214 20.20 -5.00 12.50
CA ARG A 214 20.27 -4.55 11.12
C ARG A 214 20.31 -5.75 10.17
N LEU A 215 19.29 -5.87 9.29
CA LEU A 215 19.27 -6.92 8.28
C LEU A 215 20.13 -6.52 7.08
N ARG A 216 20.81 -7.51 6.50
CA ARG A 216 21.45 -7.34 5.19
C ARG A 216 20.37 -7.29 4.12
N SER A 217 20.40 -6.23 3.31
CA SER A 217 19.45 -6.03 2.23
C SER A 217 19.86 -6.77 0.96
N ARG A 218 18.89 -7.25 0.18
CA ARG A 218 19.07 -7.81 -1.16
C ARG A 218 17.89 -7.42 -2.06
N LYS A 219 18.10 -7.53 -3.35
CA LYS A 219 16.99 -7.42 -4.31
C LYS A 219 16.21 -8.74 -4.36
N ALA A 220 14.88 -8.67 -4.45
CA ALA A 220 14.05 -9.83 -4.75
C ALA A 220 14.44 -10.42 -6.12
N THR A 221 14.37 -11.75 -6.27
CA THR A 221 14.60 -12.43 -7.55
C THR A 221 13.36 -12.30 -8.45
N GLN A 222 13.48 -12.64 -9.73
CA GLN A 222 12.34 -12.62 -10.65
C GLN A 222 11.29 -13.66 -10.25
N GLU A 223 11.73 -14.82 -9.80
CA GLU A 223 10.88 -15.92 -9.34
C GLU A 223 10.11 -15.52 -8.07
N GLU A 224 10.72 -14.75 -7.17
CA GLU A 224 10.05 -14.21 -5.98
C GLU A 224 8.99 -13.17 -6.35
N LEU A 225 9.21 -12.34 -7.36
CA LEU A 225 8.21 -11.39 -7.83
C LEU A 225 7.02 -12.09 -8.48
N GLN A 226 7.27 -13.16 -9.23
CA GLN A 226 6.27 -13.89 -10.00
C GLN A 226 5.32 -14.76 -9.14
N VAL A 227 5.53 -14.86 -7.84
CA VAL A 227 4.58 -15.57 -6.97
C VAL A 227 3.22 -14.88 -6.84
N VAL A 228 3.17 -13.57 -7.14
CA VAL A 228 1.93 -12.75 -7.13
C VAL A 228 1.77 -11.87 -8.36
N HIS A 229 2.86 -11.59 -9.09
CA HIS A 229 2.83 -10.79 -10.31
C HIS A 229 3.01 -11.65 -11.54
N THR A 230 2.43 -11.23 -12.65
CA THR A 230 2.63 -11.90 -13.94
C THR A 230 4.09 -11.79 -14.37
N GLU A 231 4.56 -12.75 -15.18
CA GLU A 231 5.90 -12.71 -15.75
C GLU A 231 6.15 -11.40 -16.51
N ALA A 232 5.18 -10.97 -17.33
CA ALA A 232 5.26 -9.73 -18.10
C ALA A 232 5.46 -8.51 -17.19
N HIS A 233 4.70 -8.39 -16.10
CA HIS A 233 4.83 -7.32 -15.11
C HIS A 233 6.20 -7.36 -14.42
N SER A 234 6.63 -8.55 -13.97
CA SER A 234 7.90 -8.75 -13.29
C SER A 234 9.10 -8.43 -14.20
N MET A 235 9.02 -8.82 -15.46
CA MET A 235 10.05 -8.49 -16.45
C MET A 235 10.06 -7.00 -16.81
N LEU A 236 8.89 -6.38 -16.96
CA LEU A 236 8.77 -4.96 -17.32
C LEU A 236 9.38 -4.06 -16.24
N PHE A 237 8.97 -4.25 -14.98
CA PHE A 237 9.36 -3.37 -13.87
C PHE A 237 10.55 -3.86 -13.06
N GLY A 238 10.95 -5.14 -13.19
CA GLY A 238 12.03 -5.73 -12.42
C GLY A 238 13.28 -6.10 -13.22
N ALA A 239 13.22 -6.12 -14.56
CA ALA A 239 14.37 -6.45 -15.38
C ALA A 239 15.35 -5.27 -15.56
N SER A 240 16.55 -5.57 -16.03
CA SER A 240 17.49 -4.55 -16.49
C SER A 240 16.96 -3.83 -17.73
N GLN A 241 17.43 -2.62 -17.98
CA GLN A 241 17.07 -1.81 -19.14
C GLN A 241 17.17 -2.58 -20.47
N ILE A 242 18.25 -3.32 -20.67
CA ILE A 242 18.49 -4.09 -21.90
C ILE A 242 17.41 -5.17 -22.11
N ASN A 243 17.00 -5.86 -21.05
CA ASN A 243 15.99 -6.91 -21.14
C ASN A 243 14.60 -6.34 -21.34
N ARG A 244 14.31 -5.17 -20.72
CA ARG A 244 13.04 -4.49 -20.87
C ARG A 244 12.84 -3.94 -22.28
N GLN A 245 13.85 -3.33 -22.91
CA GLN A 245 13.78 -2.83 -24.28
C GLN A 245 13.33 -3.89 -25.30
N LYS A 246 13.58 -5.17 -25.02
CA LYS A 246 13.08 -6.28 -25.84
C LYS A 246 11.58 -6.53 -25.69
N LEU A 247 10.98 -6.07 -24.57
CA LEU A 247 9.56 -6.25 -24.26
C LEU A 247 8.73 -5.01 -24.62
N GLU A 248 9.33 -3.83 -24.63
CA GLU A 248 8.64 -2.54 -24.77
C GLU A 248 8.01 -2.29 -26.12
N ALA A 249 8.44 -2.98 -27.17
CA ALA A 249 7.92 -2.78 -28.53
C ALA A 249 6.42 -3.03 -28.67
N SER A 250 5.70 -3.47 -27.61
CA SER A 250 4.31 -3.89 -27.75
C SER A 250 3.34 -3.67 -26.56
N ARG A 251 3.73 -3.19 -25.38
CA ARG A 251 2.82 -3.36 -24.21
C ARG A 251 2.68 -2.26 -23.15
N VAL A 252 3.56 -1.27 -23.03
CA VAL A 252 3.39 -0.21 -22.01
C VAL A 252 3.77 1.14 -22.55
N SER A 253 2.82 2.06 -22.55
CA SER A 253 3.10 3.47 -22.81
C SER A 253 3.47 4.14 -21.50
N PHE A 254 4.75 4.44 -21.29
CA PHE A 254 5.13 5.39 -20.27
C PHE A 254 4.56 6.77 -20.59
N VAL A 255 4.03 7.45 -19.58
CA VAL A 255 3.44 8.78 -19.73
C VAL A 255 4.46 9.86 -19.37
N ARG A 256 4.32 11.04 -19.98
CA ARG A 256 5.08 12.21 -19.59
C ARG A 256 4.39 12.91 -18.42
N LEU A 257 5.12 13.07 -17.32
CA LEU A 257 4.63 13.78 -16.14
C LEU A 257 4.64 15.30 -16.38
N GLN A 258 3.83 16.04 -15.64
CA GLN A 258 3.76 17.50 -15.70
C GLN A 258 5.11 18.18 -15.41
N CYS A 259 5.93 17.60 -14.55
CA CYS A 259 7.30 18.05 -14.27
C CYS A 259 8.30 17.79 -15.41
N GLY A 260 7.87 17.17 -16.50
CA GLY A 260 8.72 16.76 -17.63
C GLY A 260 9.41 15.41 -17.45
N GLY A 261 9.22 14.75 -16.32
CA GLY A 261 9.71 13.39 -16.06
C GLY A 261 8.89 12.31 -16.77
N VAL A 262 9.14 11.06 -16.42
CA VAL A 262 8.45 9.87 -16.96
C VAL A 262 7.75 9.15 -15.82
N GLY A 263 6.55 8.63 -16.08
CA GLY A 263 5.76 7.83 -15.16
C GLY A 263 5.10 6.63 -15.82
N VAL A 264 4.54 5.74 -15.04
CA VAL A 264 3.68 4.64 -15.52
C VAL A 264 2.22 5.07 -15.58
N ASP A 265 1.90 6.11 -14.82
CA ASP A 265 0.66 6.88 -14.82
C ASP A 265 0.98 8.35 -14.48
N LEU A 266 -0.02 9.18 -14.16
CA LEU A 266 0.15 10.62 -13.97
C LEU A 266 0.90 11.01 -12.69
N ASP A 267 1.07 10.10 -11.73
CA ASP A 267 1.70 10.35 -10.43
C ASP A 267 2.82 9.35 -10.06
N THR A 268 2.82 8.16 -10.66
CA THR A 268 3.79 7.11 -10.37
C THR A 268 5.06 7.27 -11.21
N THR A 269 6.05 7.91 -10.61
CA THR A 269 7.33 8.22 -11.25
C THR A 269 8.08 6.95 -11.69
N TRP A 270 8.62 6.99 -12.91
CA TRP A 270 9.55 5.99 -13.42
C TRP A 270 10.93 6.59 -13.67
N ASN A 271 11.96 5.97 -13.08
CA ASN A 271 13.37 6.27 -13.38
C ASN A 271 14.01 5.05 -14.03
N GLU A 272 14.40 5.20 -15.28
CA GLU A 272 14.89 4.13 -16.14
C GLU A 272 16.07 3.35 -15.52
N HIS A 273 16.95 4.04 -14.79
CA HIS A 273 18.17 3.45 -14.24
C HIS A 273 17.98 2.89 -12.82
N HIS A 274 16.98 3.37 -12.09
CA HIS A 274 16.95 3.16 -10.64
C HIS A 274 15.66 2.52 -10.12
N THR A 275 14.50 2.76 -10.73
CA THR A 275 13.22 2.28 -10.20
C THR A 275 13.16 0.76 -10.07
N ALA A 276 13.54 0.01 -11.12
CA ALA A 276 13.53 -1.46 -11.08
C ALA A 276 14.40 -2.02 -9.94
N ALA A 277 15.59 -1.46 -9.76
CA ALA A 277 16.49 -1.89 -8.70
C ALA A 277 15.96 -1.55 -7.30
N ALA A 278 15.39 -0.36 -7.12
CA ALA A 278 14.81 0.10 -5.86
C ALA A 278 13.56 -0.71 -5.47
N ALA A 279 12.64 -0.93 -6.41
CA ALA A 279 11.42 -1.72 -6.19
C ALA A 279 11.74 -3.17 -5.80
N ARG A 280 12.71 -3.81 -6.47
CA ARG A 280 13.19 -5.13 -6.08
C ARG A 280 13.91 -5.14 -4.73
N MET A 281 14.61 -4.05 -4.38
CA MET A 281 15.26 -3.92 -3.07
C MET A 281 14.22 -3.80 -1.97
N ALA A 282 13.16 -3.02 -2.17
CA ALA A 282 12.03 -2.91 -1.24
C ALA A 282 11.39 -4.28 -0.99
N ALA A 283 11.05 -5.03 -2.05
CA ALA A 283 10.48 -6.35 -1.93
C ALA A 283 11.43 -7.32 -1.21
N GLY A 284 12.72 -7.35 -1.58
CA GLY A 284 13.72 -8.23 -0.95
C GLY A 284 13.91 -7.94 0.54
N CYS A 285 13.89 -6.68 0.96
CA CYS A 285 13.95 -6.29 2.38
C CYS A 285 12.76 -6.84 3.16
N VAL A 286 11.53 -6.72 2.63
CA VAL A 286 10.31 -7.22 3.27
C VAL A 286 10.30 -8.75 3.35
N ILE A 287 10.66 -9.43 2.25
CA ILE A 287 10.76 -10.91 2.22
C ILE A 287 11.72 -11.41 3.30
N ASP A 288 12.96 -10.90 3.31
CA ASP A 288 13.98 -11.39 4.26
C ASP A 288 13.60 -11.09 5.71
N LEU A 289 13.00 -9.93 5.97
CA LEU A 289 12.51 -9.58 7.29
C LEU A 289 11.41 -10.55 7.76
N ALA A 290 10.40 -10.81 6.92
CA ALA A 290 9.31 -11.72 7.21
C ALA A 290 9.81 -13.14 7.49
N PHE A 291 10.74 -13.65 6.68
CA PHE A 291 11.34 -14.97 6.90
C PHE A 291 12.18 -15.06 8.18
N LYS A 292 12.90 -14.00 8.56
CA LYS A 292 13.65 -13.99 9.82
C LYS A 292 12.73 -14.00 11.04
N VAL A 293 11.62 -13.27 10.97
CA VAL A 293 10.59 -13.34 12.02
C VAL A 293 9.95 -14.73 12.08
N ALA A 294 9.58 -15.28 10.93
CA ALA A 294 8.96 -16.61 10.85
C ALA A 294 9.87 -17.71 11.44
N ARG A 295 11.17 -17.70 11.10
CA ARG A 295 12.15 -18.66 11.62
C ARG A 295 12.52 -18.45 13.10
N GLY A 296 12.09 -17.32 13.69
CA GLY A 296 12.45 -16.98 15.07
C GLY A 296 13.86 -16.43 15.25
N ASP A 297 14.55 -16.04 14.15
CA ASP A 297 15.87 -15.37 14.20
C ASP A 297 15.75 -14.01 14.92
N ILE A 298 14.62 -13.34 14.74
CA ILE A 298 14.21 -12.09 15.39
C ILE A 298 12.74 -12.22 15.81
N ARG A 299 12.32 -11.42 16.78
CA ARG A 299 10.94 -11.49 17.30
C ARG A 299 9.93 -10.84 16.39
N ASN A 300 10.25 -9.66 15.90
CA ASN A 300 9.46 -8.86 14.97
C ASN A 300 10.38 -7.95 14.16
N GLY A 301 9.84 -7.14 13.27
CA GLY A 301 10.69 -6.26 12.47
C GLY A 301 9.95 -5.16 11.75
N PHE A 302 10.73 -4.20 11.26
CA PHE A 302 10.26 -3.08 10.47
C PHE A 302 11.12 -2.88 9.23
N ALA A 303 10.49 -2.88 8.06
CA ALA A 303 11.13 -2.57 6.79
C ALA A 303 10.85 -1.11 6.40
N VAL A 304 11.88 -0.28 6.41
CA VAL A 304 11.83 1.12 5.96
C VAL A 304 12.12 1.11 4.48
N VAL A 305 11.07 1.01 3.66
CA VAL A 305 11.19 0.72 2.22
C VAL A 305 10.39 1.70 1.36
N ARG A 306 10.87 1.90 0.14
CA ARG A 306 10.20 2.53 -1.00
C ARG A 306 10.78 2.01 -2.33
N PRO A 307 9.99 2.06 -3.42
CA PRO A 307 8.59 2.47 -3.53
C PRO A 307 7.66 1.61 -2.69
N PRO A 308 6.41 2.09 -2.41
CA PRO A 308 5.40 1.30 -1.70
C PRO A 308 4.91 0.13 -2.55
N GLY A 309 3.95 -0.67 -2.05
CA GLY A 309 3.58 -1.91 -2.72
C GLY A 309 2.09 -2.25 -2.79
N HIS A 310 1.24 -1.79 -1.85
CA HIS A 310 -0.10 -2.32 -1.66
C HIS A 310 -1.08 -2.05 -2.81
N HIS A 311 -0.81 -1.05 -3.66
CA HIS A 311 -1.59 -0.79 -4.87
C HIS A 311 -1.17 -1.63 -6.08
N ALA A 312 0.04 -2.24 -6.07
CA ALA A 312 0.50 -3.04 -7.19
C ALA A 312 -0.35 -4.31 -7.34
N GLU A 313 -1.07 -4.38 -8.46
CA GLU A 313 -1.89 -5.52 -8.86
C GLU A 313 -1.02 -6.60 -9.55
N PRO A 314 -1.52 -7.80 -9.81
CA PRO A 314 -0.73 -8.85 -10.46
C PRO A 314 -0.09 -8.43 -11.78
N ASN A 315 -0.72 -7.53 -12.52
CA ASN A 315 -0.31 -7.10 -13.87
C ASN A 315 -0.29 -5.58 -14.08
N SER A 316 -0.46 -4.79 -13.02
CA SER A 316 -0.52 -3.32 -13.11
C SER A 316 0.26 -2.66 -11.99
N ALA A 317 1.10 -1.68 -12.33
CA ALA A 317 1.73 -0.76 -11.40
C ALA A 317 0.88 0.51 -11.33
N MET A 318 0.64 1.04 -10.11
CA MET A 318 -0.16 2.24 -9.88
C MET A 318 0.04 2.76 -8.46
N GLY A 319 -0.38 4.02 -8.20
CA GLY A 319 -0.35 4.58 -6.84
C GLY A 319 1.05 4.51 -6.22
N PHE A 320 2.07 4.88 -6.95
CA PHE A 320 3.49 4.80 -6.60
C PHE A 320 4.06 3.40 -6.47
N CYS A 321 3.23 2.32 -6.59
CA CYS A 321 3.60 0.92 -6.33
C CYS A 321 3.97 0.17 -7.61
N PHE A 322 5.05 -0.63 -7.54
CA PHE A 322 5.49 -1.50 -8.63
C PHE A 322 5.37 -2.98 -8.29
N PHE A 323 5.77 -3.38 -7.10
CA PHE A 323 5.65 -4.75 -6.60
C PHE A 323 4.99 -4.76 -5.23
N ASN A 324 4.03 -5.64 -5.03
CA ASN A 324 3.35 -5.79 -3.75
C ASN A 324 4.21 -6.58 -2.77
N SER A 325 5.10 -5.89 -2.08
CA SER A 325 6.10 -6.50 -1.20
C SER A 325 5.49 -7.36 -0.09
N ILE A 326 4.37 -6.92 0.49
CA ILE A 326 3.65 -7.66 1.55
C ILE A 326 3.00 -8.92 0.96
N ALA A 327 2.35 -8.82 -0.19
CA ALA A 327 1.72 -9.96 -0.84
C ALA A 327 2.75 -11.01 -1.27
N ILE A 328 3.90 -10.57 -1.81
CA ILE A 328 5.01 -11.46 -2.16
C ILE A 328 5.50 -12.21 -0.92
N ALA A 329 5.75 -11.49 0.19
CA ALA A 329 6.21 -12.10 1.44
C ALA A 329 5.19 -13.11 1.98
N ALA A 330 3.90 -12.77 2.02
CA ALA A 330 2.82 -13.65 2.46
C ALA A 330 2.75 -14.93 1.62
N ARG A 331 2.77 -14.81 0.29
CA ARG A 331 2.72 -15.96 -0.61
C ARG A 331 3.94 -16.85 -0.46
N LEU A 332 5.13 -16.27 -0.35
CA LEU A 332 6.38 -17.02 -0.14
C LEU A 332 6.44 -17.72 1.21
N LEU A 333 5.97 -17.09 2.30
CA LEU A 333 5.87 -17.72 3.61
C LEU A 333 4.99 -18.96 3.53
N LYS A 334 3.79 -18.83 2.98
CA LYS A 334 2.83 -19.93 2.80
C LYS A 334 3.41 -21.09 1.95
N GLN A 335 4.18 -20.76 0.90
CA GLN A 335 4.79 -21.78 0.03
C GLN A 335 6.00 -22.48 0.64
N LYS A 336 6.84 -21.77 1.40
CA LYS A 336 8.14 -22.28 1.86
C LYS A 336 8.15 -22.72 3.32
N LEU A 337 7.18 -22.29 4.12
CA LEU A 337 7.03 -22.58 5.54
C LEU A 337 5.57 -23.03 5.80
N PRO A 338 5.24 -24.31 5.61
CA PRO A 338 3.86 -24.81 5.68
C PRO A 338 3.18 -24.59 7.05
N GLU A 339 3.95 -24.38 8.12
CA GLU A 339 3.48 -24.03 9.45
C GLU A 339 2.88 -22.61 9.52
N TYR A 340 3.19 -21.72 8.56
CA TYR A 340 2.62 -20.38 8.44
C TYR A 340 1.47 -20.38 7.43
N ARG A 341 0.39 -21.06 7.78
CA ARG A 341 -0.77 -21.19 6.90
C ARG A 341 -1.68 -19.98 6.97
N ARG A 342 -2.02 -19.52 8.19
CA ARG A 342 -2.92 -18.39 8.40
C ARG A 342 -2.13 -17.10 8.56
N ILE A 343 -2.23 -16.22 7.58
CA ILE A 343 -1.50 -14.95 7.56
C ILE A 343 -2.51 -13.81 7.62
N LEU A 344 -2.41 -12.97 8.63
CA LEU A 344 -3.18 -11.73 8.72
C LEU A 344 -2.39 -10.59 8.08
N ILE A 345 -3.00 -9.90 7.14
CA ILE A 345 -2.49 -8.64 6.58
C ILE A 345 -3.39 -7.51 7.05
N VAL A 346 -2.83 -6.59 7.84
CA VAL A 346 -3.51 -5.34 8.24
C VAL A 346 -2.93 -4.20 7.43
N ASP A 347 -3.80 -3.45 6.79
CA ASP A 347 -3.46 -2.27 6.02
C ASP A 347 -4.11 -1.04 6.67
N TRP A 348 -3.30 -0.13 7.19
CA TRP A 348 -3.76 1.11 7.78
C TRP A 348 -3.30 2.36 7.04
N ASP A 349 -2.74 2.17 5.84
CA ASP A 349 -2.60 3.26 4.87
C ASP A 349 -3.98 3.92 4.67
N VAL A 350 -4.01 5.24 4.45
CA VAL A 350 -5.28 5.95 4.26
C VAL A 350 -5.96 5.56 2.95
N HIS A 351 -5.21 4.96 2.01
CA HIS A 351 -5.73 4.44 0.74
C HIS A 351 -6.02 2.94 0.84
N HIS A 352 -7.04 2.47 0.14
CA HIS A 352 -7.32 1.04 0.02
C HIS A 352 -6.21 0.33 -0.77
N GLY A 353 -5.66 -0.76 -0.23
CA GLY A 353 -4.67 -1.59 -0.90
C GLY A 353 -5.31 -2.54 -1.92
N ASN A 354 -5.79 -2.00 -3.04
CA ASN A 354 -6.48 -2.75 -4.10
C ASN A 354 -5.67 -3.91 -4.65
N GLY A 355 -4.35 -3.76 -4.77
CA GLY A 355 -3.47 -4.83 -5.23
C GLY A 355 -3.42 -6.00 -4.25
N THR A 356 -3.31 -5.73 -2.96
CA THR A 356 -3.32 -6.77 -1.92
C THR A 356 -4.66 -7.51 -1.89
N GLN A 357 -5.78 -6.76 -1.91
CA GLN A 357 -7.12 -7.34 -1.99
C GLN A 357 -7.26 -8.25 -3.22
N GLN A 358 -6.88 -7.79 -4.40
CA GLN A 358 -7.02 -8.55 -5.64
C GLN A 358 -6.20 -9.85 -5.62
N ILE A 359 -4.98 -9.83 -5.07
CA ILE A 359 -4.08 -10.98 -5.02
C ILE A 359 -4.64 -12.10 -4.12
N PHE A 360 -5.36 -11.76 -3.06
CA PHE A 360 -5.84 -12.70 -2.05
C PHE A 360 -7.37 -12.82 -1.98
N TYR A 361 -8.09 -12.32 -2.98
CA TYR A 361 -9.55 -12.19 -2.93
C TYR A 361 -10.30 -13.53 -2.85
N ASP A 362 -9.65 -14.63 -3.25
CA ASP A 362 -10.17 -16.01 -3.22
C ASP A 362 -9.38 -16.93 -2.26
N ASP A 363 -8.45 -16.39 -1.44
CA ASP A 363 -7.57 -17.18 -0.58
C ASP A 363 -8.03 -17.16 0.88
N PRO A 364 -8.60 -18.26 1.43
CA PRO A 364 -9.11 -18.32 2.80
C PRO A 364 -7.99 -18.42 3.87
N ASP A 365 -6.76 -18.67 3.47
CA ASP A 365 -5.62 -18.74 4.37
C ASP A 365 -4.99 -17.36 4.62
N ILE A 366 -5.39 -16.35 3.87
CA ILE A 366 -4.95 -14.96 4.00
C ILE A 366 -6.13 -14.08 4.38
N LEU A 367 -6.14 -13.55 5.59
CA LEU A 367 -7.11 -12.53 5.99
C LEU A 367 -6.53 -11.15 5.69
N TYR A 368 -7.12 -10.45 4.72
CA TYR A 368 -6.80 -9.05 4.43
C TYR A 368 -7.81 -8.12 5.09
N LEU A 369 -7.31 -7.18 5.88
CA LEU A 369 -8.12 -6.23 6.64
C LEU A 369 -7.58 -4.82 6.42
N SER A 370 -8.39 -3.95 5.82
CA SER A 370 -8.01 -2.58 5.44
C SER A 370 -8.89 -1.53 6.09
N LEU A 371 -8.23 -0.49 6.66
CA LEU A 371 -8.88 0.71 7.20
C LEU A 371 -8.50 1.88 6.29
N HIS A 372 -9.46 2.46 5.58
CA HIS A 372 -9.11 3.45 4.56
C HIS A 372 -10.21 4.46 4.31
N ARG A 373 -9.83 5.58 3.74
CA ARG A 373 -10.76 6.56 3.18
C ARG A 373 -11.28 6.03 1.84
N HIS A 374 -12.60 6.14 1.63
CA HIS A 374 -13.28 5.62 0.46
C HIS A 374 -14.19 6.63 -0.25
N ASP A 375 -14.88 7.47 0.54
CA ASP A 375 -15.78 8.52 0.04
C ASP A 375 -16.79 7.97 -0.99
N ASP A 376 -17.42 6.82 -0.70
CA ASP A 376 -18.33 6.11 -1.60
C ASP A 376 -17.73 5.83 -2.99
N GLY A 377 -16.44 5.49 -3.05
CA GLY A 377 -15.69 5.21 -4.27
C GLY A 377 -15.08 6.45 -4.93
N ASN A 378 -15.20 7.64 -4.32
CA ASN A 378 -14.67 8.90 -4.86
C ASN A 378 -13.25 9.23 -4.40
N PHE A 379 -12.67 8.44 -3.49
CA PHE A 379 -11.28 8.56 -3.07
C PHE A 379 -10.43 7.46 -3.71
N PHE A 380 -9.18 7.79 -4.07
CA PHE A 380 -8.28 6.82 -4.72
C PHE A 380 -8.06 5.57 -3.84
N PRO A 381 -8.06 4.36 -4.40
CA PRO A 381 -8.21 3.97 -5.80
C PRO A 381 -9.67 3.73 -6.25
N GLY A 382 -10.66 4.02 -5.41
CA GLY A 382 -12.09 3.87 -5.70
C GLY A 382 -12.64 2.45 -5.48
N THR A 383 -11.82 1.56 -4.92
CA THR A 383 -12.18 0.19 -4.49
C THR A 383 -12.15 0.10 -2.96
N GLY A 384 -12.51 -1.04 -2.39
CA GLY A 384 -12.54 -1.24 -0.94
C GLY A 384 -13.88 -0.90 -0.30
N GLY A 385 -14.96 -1.00 -1.07
CA GLY A 385 -16.31 -0.85 -0.53
C GLY A 385 -16.67 -1.96 0.48
N PRO A 386 -17.68 -1.73 1.36
CA PRO A 386 -18.01 -2.65 2.44
C PRO A 386 -18.57 -4.00 1.94
N THR A 387 -19.00 -4.07 0.69
CA THR A 387 -19.52 -5.29 0.06
C THR A 387 -18.44 -6.11 -0.64
N GLU A 388 -17.21 -5.60 -0.73
CA GLU A 388 -16.07 -6.31 -1.30
C GLU A 388 -15.46 -7.22 -0.22
N CYS A 389 -16.03 -8.43 -0.03
CA CYS A 389 -15.72 -9.33 1.08
C CYS A 389 -15.05 -10.65 0.66
N GLY A 390 -14.52 -10.74 -0.56
CA GLY A 390 -13.92 -11.95 -1.12
C GLY A 390 -14.82 -12.66 -2.13
N VAL A 391 -14.30 -13.71 -2.75
CA VAL A 391 -15.01 -14.53 -3.75
C VAL A 391 -14.74 -16.02 -3.52
N GLY A 392 -15.70 -16.87 -3.88
CA GLY A 392 -15.52 -18.31 -3.74
C GLY A 392 -15.23 -18.75 -2.31
N ILE A 393 -14.13 -19.48 -2.11
CA ILE A 393 -13.69 -19.93 -0.77
C ILE A 393 -13.07 -18.81 0.06
N GLY A 394 -12.70 -17.69 -0.55
CA GLY A 394 -12.17 -16.50 0.12
C GLY A 394 -13.25 -15.55 0.67
N ILE A 395 -14.55 -15.88 0.54
CA ILE A 395 -15.62 -15.04 1.11
C ILE A 395 -15.47 -14.96 2.64
N GLY A 396 -15.45 -13.73 3.18
CA GLY A 396 -15.27 -13.44 4.59
C GLY A 396 -13.80 -13.24 5.01
N PHE A 397 -12.84 -13.50 4.11
CA PHE A 397 -11.40 -13.29 4.38
C PHE A 397 -10.85 -11.98 3.80
N ASN A 398 -11.71 -11.14 3.26
CA ASN A 398 -11.43 -9.76 2.87
C ASN A 398 -12.36 -8.81 3.63
N VAL A 399 -11.80 -7.95 4.48
CA VAL A 399 -12.55 -7.05 5.35
C VAL A 399 -12.14 -5.60 5.07
N ASN A 400 -13.07 -4.80 4.59
CA ASN A 400 -12.89 -3.39 4.34
C ASN A 400 -13.61 -2.56 5.40
N ILE A 401 -12.92 -1.59 5.99
CA ILE A 401 -13.45 -0.58 6.91
C ILE A 401 -13.34 0.77 6.19
N PRO A 402 -14.29 1.07 5.30
CA PRO A 402 -14.28 2.30 4.52
C PRO A 402 -14.86 3.46 5.31
N TRP A 403 -14.21 4.62 5.24
CA TRP A 403 -14.66 5.84 5.87
C TRP A 403 -14.76 6.99 4.87
N SER A 404 -15.46 8.06 5.26
CA SER A 404 -15.54 9.29 4.49
C SER A 404 -14.54 10.33 5.00
N GLY A 405 -14.02 11.15 4.07
CA GLY A 405 -13.24 12.33 4.39
C GLY A 405 -14.09 13.59 4.49
N GLY A 406 -13.44 14.75 4.64
CA GLY A 406 -14.10 16.04 4.66
C GLY A 406 -14.96 16.32 5.89
N LEU A 407 -14.87 15.49 6.93
CA LEU A 407 -15.61 15.64 8.18
C LEU A 407 -14.99 16.73 9.06
N THR A 408 -15.81 17.34 9.93
CA THR A 408 -15.38 18.32 10.91
C THR A 408 -15.87 17.90 12.31
N PRO A 409 -14.99 17.50 13.25
CA PRO A 409 -13.53 17.35 13.05
C PRO A 409 -13.17 16.19 12.11
N PRO A 410 -11.96 16.19 11.52
CA PRO A 410 -11.47 15.06 10.74
C PRO A 410 -11.34 13.79 11.59
N LEU A 411 -11.42 12.60 10.95
CA LEU A 411 -11.22 11.33 11.65
C LEU A 411 -9.80 11.24 12.22
N GLY A 412 -9.71 10.65 13.41
CA GLY A 412 -8.45 10.56 14.14
C GLY A 412 -8.33 9.31 15.00
N ASP A 413 -7.71 9.47 16.17
CA ASP A 413 -7.40 8.38 17.09
C ASP A 413 -8.66 7.61 17.55
N ALA A 414 -9.76 8.32 17.80
CA ALA A 414 -10.97 7.71 18.36
C ALA A 414 -11.56 6.65 17.42
N GLU A 415 -11.66 6.97 16.12
CA GLU A 415 -12.22 6.08 15.09
C GLU A 415 -11.31 4.88 14.84
N TYR A 416 -10.00 5.11 14.74
CA TYR A 416 -9.01 4.03 14.57
C TYR A 416 -9.00 3.08 15.78
N LEU A 417 -9.02 3.61 17.01
CA LEU A 417 -9.10 2.80 18.23
C LEU A 417 -10.43 2.05 18.34
N ALA A 418 -11.55 2.67 17.95
CA ALA A 418 -12.84 2.01 17.92
C ALA A 418 -12.86 0.86 16.92
N ALA A 419 -12.40 1.09 15.67
CA ALA A 419 -12.30 0.05 14.65
C ALA A 419 -11.41 -1.13 15.08
N PHE A 420 -10.26 -0.83 15.67
CA PHE A 420 -9.37 -1.88 16.18
C PHE A 420 -10.04 -2.71 17.29
N ARG A 421 -10.70 -2.05 18.23
CA ARG A 421 -11.37 -2.73 19.35
C ARG A 421 -12.56 -3.58 18.93
N THR A 422 -13.34 -3.10 17.94
CA THR A 422 -14.64 -3.70 17.60
C THR A 422 -14.59 -4.63 16.38
N ILE A 423 -13.60 -4.47 15.50
CA ILE A 423 -13.50 -5.21 14.24
C ILE A 423 -12.15 -5.91 14.11
N VAL A 424 -11.04 -5.15 14.07
CA VAL A 424 -9.71 -5.69 13.73
C VAL A 424 -9.27 -6.79 14.70
N LEU A 425 -9.30 -6.50 15.99
CA LEU A 425 -8.81 -7.44 17.00
C LEU A 425 -9.75 -8.64 17.23
N PRO A 426 -11.09 -8.48 17.28
CA PRO A 426 -11.97 -9.64 17.37
C PRO A 426 -11.81 -10.59 16.19
N ILE A 427 -11.87 -10.09 14.96
CA ILE A 427 -11.69 -10.91 13.75
C ILE A 427 -10.28 -11.52 13.69
N GLY A 428 -9.25 -10.72 14.01
CA GLY A 428 -7.87 -11.21 14.03
C GLY A 428 -7.64 -12.32 15.07
N ARG A 429 -8.30 -12.27 16.22
CA ARG A 429 -8.23 -13.36 17.24
C ARG A 429 -8.95 -14.61 16.78
N ASP A 430 -10.14 -14.48 16.19
CA ASP A 430 -10.91 -15.62 15.67
C ASP A 430 -10.17 -16.30 14.52
N PHE A 431 -9.55 -15.52 13.65
CA PHE A 431 -8.70 -16.05 12.57
C PHE A 431 -7.47 -16.77 13.11
N ALA A 432 -6.96 -16.39 14.29
CA ALA A 432 -5.80 -16.96 14.97
C ALA A 432 -4.58 -17.10 14.03
N PRO A 433 -4.00 -15.98 13.56
CA PRO A 433 -2.92 -15.98 12.57
C PRO A 433 -1.62 -16.56 13.14
N ASP A 434 -0.82 -17.18 12.26
CA ASP A 434 0.52 -17.67 12.57
C ASP A 434 1.55 -16.51 12.51
N ILE A 435 1.27 -15.48 11.68
CA ILE A 435 2.05 -14.26 11.54
C ILE A 435 1.15 -13.10 11.15
N VAL A 436 1.53 -11.88 11.55
CA VAL A 436 0.87 -10.62 11.15
C VAL A 436 1.81 -9.80 10.29
N LEU A 437 1.36 -9.42 9.11
CA LEU A 437 2.03 -8.47 8.22
C LEU A 437 1.25 -7.15 8.20
N VAL A 438 1.95 -6.02 8.17
CA VAL A 438 1.30 -4.71 8.20
C VAL A 438 1.77 -3.87 7.01
N SER A 439 0.83 -3.47 6.15
CA SER A 439 1.04 -2.38 5.20
C SER A 439 0.94 -1.06 5.97
N ALA A 440 2.12 -0.54 6.36
CA ALA A 440 2.22 0.55 7.32
C ALA A 440 2.41 1.90 6.64
N GLY A 441 1.45 2.32 5.79
CA GLY A 441 1.35 3.70 5.37
C GLY A 441 0.99 4.59 6.56
N PHE A 442 1.62 5.76 6.66
CA PHE A 442 1.36 6.72 7.75
C PHE A 442 0.73 8.01 7.22
N ASP A 443 0.06 7.95 6.10
CA ASP A 443 -0.59 9.08 5.43
C ASP A 443 -1.95 9.47 6.03
N ALA A 444 -2.51 8.66 6.93
CA ALA A 444 -3.59 9.06 7.82
C ALA A 444 -3.12 9.93 9.00
N ALA A 445 -1.80 10.12 9.18
CA ALA A 445 -1.24 10.87 10.31
C ALA A 445 -1.52 12.37 10.21
N ALA A 446 -1.67 13.00 11.38
CA ALA A 446 -1.74 14.45 11.49
C ALA A 446 -0.53 15.11 10.81
N GLY A 447 -0.79 16.12 9.96
CA GLY A 447 0.24 16.85 9.19
C GLY A 447 0.46 16.32 7.77
N HIS A 448 -0.17 15.21 7.38
CA HIS A 448 -0.20 14.79 5.97
C HIS A 448 -1.12 15.72 5.16
N PRO A 449 -0.78 16.04 3.89
CA PRO A 449 -1.61 16.92 3.07
C PRO A 449 -3.05 16.42 2.95
N ALA A 450 -4.03 17.28 3.27
CA ALA A 450 -5.44 16.89 3.31
C ALA A 450 -5.99 16.28 2.00
N PRO A 451 -5.57 16.71 0.79
CA PRO A 451 -6.03 16.08 -0.46
C PRO A 451 -5.58 14.61 -0.60
N LEU A 452 -4.47 14.23 0.04
CA LEU A 452 -3.89 12.89 -0.02
C LEU A 452 -4.33 11.97 1.15
N GLY A 453 -5.09 12.50 2.12
CA GLY A 453 -5.53 11.72 3.26
C GLY A 453 -6.65 12.41 4.02
N GLY A 454 -6.33 13.50 4.72
CA GLY A 454 -7.30 14.34 5.42
C GLY A 454 -7.72 13.84 6.80
N TYR A 455 -6.97 12.88 7.37
CA TYR A 455 -7.13 12.37 8.73
C TYR A 455 -6.07 12.96 9.67
N ILE A 456 -6.25 12.78 10.97
CA ILE A 456 -5.39 13.39 12.01
C ILE A 456 -4.96 12.36 13.06
N VAL A 457 -4.63 11.14 12.62
CA VAL A 457 -4.16 10.08 13.53
C VAL A 457 -2.82 10.46 14.14
N SER A 458 -2.71 10.32 15.47
CA SER A 458 -1.49 10.64 16.18
C SER A 458 -0.44 9.52 16.09
N PRO A 459 0.86 9.84 16.22
CA PRO A 459 1.91 8.83 16.34
C PRO A 459 1.71 7.88 17.54
N ALA A 460 1.11 8.39 18.63
CA ALA A 460 0.79 7.59 19.81
C ALA A 460 -0.27 6.54 19.50
N CYS A 461 -1.26 6.87 18.68
CA CYS A 461 -2.28 5.94 18.22
C CYS A 461 -1.64 4.80 17.42
N PHE A 462 -0.85 5.09 16.39
CA PHE A 462 -0.13 4.04 15.63
C PHE A 462 0.72 3.13 16.52
N GLY A 463 1.40 3.72 17.53
CA GLY A 463 2.14 2.94 18.53
C GLY A 463 1.22 2.03 19.37
N HIS A 464 0.01 2.48 19.70
CA HIS A 464 -0.99 1.67 20.39
C HIS A 464 -1.53 0.54 19.50
N LEU A 465 -1.88 0.85 18.24
CA LEU A 465 -2.36 -0.14 17.27
C LEU A 465 -1.31 -1.24 17.05
N THR A 466 -0.04 -0.86 16.87
CA THR A 466 1.08 -1.80 16.77
C THR A 466 1.15 -2.73 18.00
N ARG A 467 1.05 -2.17 19.22
CA ARG A 467 1.07 -2.96 20.46
C ARG A 467 -0.10 -3.93 20.55
N GLN A 468 -1.28 -3.55 20.03
CA GLN A 468 -2.44 -4.43 19.98
C GLN A 468 -2.21 -5.58 18.99
N LEU A 469 -1.67 -5.33 17.79
CA LEU A 469 -1.36 -6.37 16.81
C LEU A 469 -0.28 -7.33 17.32
N MET A 470 0.69 -6.85 18.11
CA MET A 470 1.71 -7.70 18.74
C MET A 470 1.14 -8.69 19.75
N GLN A 471 -0.13 -8.58 20.15
CA GLN A 471 -0.80 -9.59 20.98
C GLN A 471 -1.30 -10.79 20.15
N LEU A 472 -1.36 -10.64 18.83
CA LEU A 472 -1.67 -11.71 17.90
C LEU A 472 -0.40 -12.46 17.50
N ALA A 473 -0.52 -13.69 16.99
CA ALA A 473 0.59 -14.49 16.47
C ALA A 473 1.83 -14.56 17.40
N ASN A 474 1.64 -14.48 18.72
CA ASN A 474 2.73 -14.44 19.70
C ASN A 474 3.76 -13.31 19.46
N GLY A 475 3.32 -12.21 18.89
CA GLY A 475 4.15 -11.03 18.58
C GLY A 475 5.01 -11.17 17.33
N LYS A 476 4.69 -12.12 16.46
CA LYS A 476 5.31 -12.32 15.14
C LYS A 476 4.60 -11.53 14.06
#